data_d7280e2d0040fa61d8c7234a88e701c2
#
_entry.id   d7280e2d0040fa61d8c7234a88e701c2
#
_cell.length_a   1.000
_cell.length_b   1.000
_cell.length_c   1.000
_cell.angle_alpha   90.00
_cell.angle_beta   90.00
_cell.angle_gamma   90.00
#
_symmetry.space_group_name_H-M   'P 1'
#
loop_
_entity.id
_entity.type
_entity.pdbx_description
1 polymer ?
#
loop_
_entity_poly.entity_id
_entity_poly.type
_entity_poly.pdbx_seq_one_letter_code
_entity_poly.pdbx_strand_id
1 'polypeptide(L)'
;VTAVPKGSIKGDDIMRQLRRMPFIQYTTGHHMGHTIAAHLSRHNVTFAKRFELDSYHAIMAMVAGGAGWTILAPLAWMKAGRFRSQVDVIPLPFGPLSRTITLTARRDVLGDMPAGIATRLKPLLQEMIVGPAIAELPWLSDEMRLL
;
A
#
# COMPACT_ATOMS: atom_id res chain seq x y z
N VAL A 1 1.34 -3.36 0.69
CA VAL A 1 0.63 -4.49 1.29
C VAL A 1 -0.33 -5.11 0.29
N THR A 2 -0.66 -6.38 0.46
CA THR A 2 -1.70 -7.09 -0.30
C THR A 2 -2.98 -7.12 0.52
N ALA A 3 -4.09 -6.63 -0.03
CA ALA A 3 -5.40 -6.67 0.61
C ALA A 3 -6.29 -7.72 -0.07
N VAL A 4 -6.88 -8.61 0.72
CA VAL A 4 -7.72 -9.73 0.28
C VAL A 4 -9.04 -9.74 1.05
N PRO A 5 -10.11 -10.33 0.50
CA PRO A 5 -11.33 -10.55 1.26
C PRO A 5 -11.03 -11.35 2.54
N LYS A 6 -11.69 -11.01 3.64
CA LYS A 6 -11.43 -11.64 4.93
C LYS A 6 -11.59 -13.17 4.87
N GLY A 7 -10.58 -13.88 5.38
CA GLY A 7 -10.57 -15.34 5.43
C GLY A 7 -10.43 -16.04 4.07
N SER A 8 -10.13 -15.29 3.00
CA SER A 8 -9.98 -15.86 1.66
C SER A 8 -8.65 -16.58 1.44
N ILE A 9 -7.61 -16.22 2.19
CA ILE A 9 -6.30 -16.89 2.15
C ILE A 9 -6.19 -17.87 3.31
N LYS A 10 -5.89 -19.13 2.99
CA LYS A 10 -5.75 -20.22 3.96
C LYS A 10 -4.49 -21.03 3.68
N GLY A 11 -3.64 -21.25 4.71
CA GLY A 11 -2.38 -21.98 4.58
C GLY A 11 -1.32 -21.22 3.77
N ASP A 12 -0.28 -21.92 3.33
CA ASP A 12 0.99 -21.31 2.92
C ASP A 12 1.08 -20.95 1.43
N ASP A 13 0.22 -21.52 0.57
CA ASP A 13 0.26 -21.25 -0.88
C ASP A 13 -0.53 -20.00 -1.26
N ILE A 14 -0.04 -18.85 -0.79
CA ILE A 14 -0.66 -17.53 -1.02
C ILE A 14 -0.74 -17.23 -2.53
N MET A 15 0.34 -17.46 -3.27
CA MET A 15 0.41 -17.13 -4.71
C MET A 15 -0.65 -17.89 -5.53
N ARG A 16 -0.85 -19.17 -5.24
CA ARG A 16 -1.86 -19.97 -5.93
C ARG A 16 -3.27 -19.45 -5.65
N GLN A 17 -3.54 -19.02 -4.42
CA GLN A 17 -4.83 -18.48 -4.04
C GLN A 17 -5.08 -17.11 -4.69
N LEU A 18 -4.08 -16.21 -4.71
CA LEU A 18 -4.18 -14.94 -5.42
C LEU A 18 -4.42 -15.11 -6.93
N ARG A 19 -3.81 -16.11 -7.57
CA ARG A 19 -4.04 -16.41 -8.99
C ARG A 19 -5.46 -16.88 -9.32
N ARG A 20 -6.19 -17.39 -8.32
CA ARG A 20 -7.58 -17.82 -8.48
C ARG A 20 -8.60 -16.68 -8.31
N MET A 21 -8.17 -15.58 -7.71
CA MET A 21 -9.01 -14.40 -7.49
C MET A 21 -8.70 -13.30 -8.51
N PRO A 22 -9.70 -12.54 -8.97
CA PRO A 22 -9.47 -11.38 -9.82
C PRO A 22 -8.57 -10.34 -9.14
N PHE A 23 -7.65 -9.77 -9.89
CA PHE A 23 -6.85 -8.65 -9.45
C PHE A 23 -7.56 -7.33 -9.77
N ILE A 24 -7.77 -6.52 -8.74
CA ILE A 24 -8.35 -5.17 -8.83
C ILE A 24 -7.18 -4.20 -8.82
N GLN A 25 -6.93 -3.56 -9.95
CA GLN A 25 -5.75 -2.71 -10.15
C GLN A 25 -6.12 -1.23 -10.03
N TYR A 26 -5.18 -0.43 -9.53
CA TYR A 26 -5.20 1.01 -9.77
C TYR A 26 -5.01 1.29 -11.25
N THR A 27 -5.71 2.31 -11.76
CA THR A 27 -5.53 2.83 -13.13
C THR A 27 -4.07 3.10 -13.41
N THR A 28 -3.55 2.50 -14.49
CA THR A 28 -2.14 2.58 -14.86
C THR A 28 -1.68 3.99 -15.24
N GLY A 29 -2.60 4.87 -15.59
CA GLY A 29 -2.35 6.31 -15.76
C GLY A 29 -1.96 7.06 -14.48
N HIS A 30 -2.23 6.47 -13.32
CA HIS A 30 -1.85 7.02 -12.03
C HIS A 30 -0.52 6.45 -11.51
N HIS A 31 0.23 7.27 -10.79
CA HIS A 31 1.55 6.89 -10.27
C HIS A 31 1.54 5.53 -9.54
N MET A 32 0.55 5.28 -8.68
CA MET A 32 0.46 4.01 -7.94
C MET A 32 0.21 2.82 -8.86
N GLY A 33 -0.71 2.95 -9.83
CA GLY A 33 -1.01 1.89 -10.80
C GLY A 33 0.20 1.56 -11.66
N HIS A 34 0.91 2.59 -12.15
CA HIS A 34 2.16 2.41 -12.89
C HIS A 34 3.24 1.72 -12.05
N THR A 35 3.42 2.15 -10.80
CA THR A 35 4.41 1.56 -9.89
C THR A 35 4.12 0.09 -9.60
N ILE A 36 2.86 -0.27 -9.35
CA ILE A 36 2.44 -1.66 -9.16
C ILE A 36 2.66 -2.48 -10.43
N ALA A 37 2.25 -1.98 -11.58
CA ALA A 37 2.43 -2.68 -12.86
C ALA A 37 3.91 -2.94 -13.17
N ALA A 38 4.77 -1.95 -12.97
CA ALA A 38 6.22 -2.09 -13.13
C ALA A 38 6.83 -3.10 -12.14
N HIS A 39 6.35 -3.13 -10.91
CA HIS A 39 6.79 -4.09 -9.90
C HIS A 39 6.42 -5.54 -10.28
N LEU A 40 5.16 -5.77 -10.66
CA LEU A 40 4.69 -7.07 -11.12
C LEU A 40 5.50 -7.55 -12.34
N SER A 41 5.76 -6.67 -13.29
CA SER A 41 6.58 -6.98 -14.48
C SER A 41 8.01 -7.39 -14.12
N ARG A 42 8.66 -6.67 -13.19
CA ARG A 42 10.02 -6.99 -12.73
C ARG A 42 10.13 -8.37 -12.08
N HIS A 43 9.06 -8.81 -11.43
CA HIS A 43 9.00 -10.13 -10.79
C HIS A 43 8.44 -11.23 -11.71
N ASN A 44 8.18 -10.92 -12.99
CA ASN A 44 7.56 -11.84 -13.95
C ASN A 44 6.23 -12.42 -13.43
N VAL A 45 5.45 -11.61 -12.73
CA VAL A 45 4.17 -12.00 -12.14
C VAL A 45 3.04 -11.34 -12.94
N THR A 46 2.09 -12.17 -13.38
CA THR A 46 0.88 -11.71 -14.06
C THR A 46 -0.35 -12.25 -13.33
N PHE A 47 -1.38 -11.40 -13.21
CA PHE A 47 -2.67 -11.76 -12.65
C PHE A 47 -3.79 -11.43 -13.63
N ALA A 48 -4.89 -12.17 -13.56
CA ALA A 48 -6.08 -11.85 -14.33
C ALA A 48 -6.70 -10.54 -13.82
N LYS A 49 -6.45 -9.46 -14.54
CA LYS A 49 -7.04 -8.14 -14.25
C LYS A 49 -8.49 -8.17 -14.67
N ARG A 50 -9.38 -7.83 -13.74
CA ARG A 50 -10.81 -7.75 -14.02
C ARG A 50 -11.35 -6.33 -13.89
N PHE A 51 -10.75 -5.54 -13.02
CA PHE A 51 -11.19 -4.17 -12.74
C PHE A 51 -9.98 -3.24 -12.65
N GLU A 52 -10.17 -2.02 -13.12
CA GLU A 52 -9.20 -0.93 -13.01
C GLU A 52 -9.92 0.32 -12.49
N LEU A 53 -9.45 0.89 -11.39
CA LEU A 53 -10.11 1.96 -10.65
C LEU A 53 -9.11 3.01 -10.16
N ASP A 54 -9.57 4.24 -10.00
CA ASP A 54 -8.74 5.38 -9.57
C ASP A 54 -8.74 5.59 -8.04
N SER A 55 -9.77 5.12 -7.36
CA SER A 55 -10.00 5.38 -5.94
C SER A 55 -9.69 4.15 -5.08
N TYR A 56 -8.80 4.32 -4.12
CA TYR A 56 -8.52 3.25 -3.14
C TYR A 56 -9.76 2.89 -2.30
N HIS A 57 -10.67 3.82 -2.06
CA HIS A 57 -11.92 3.52 -1.37
C HIS A 57 -12.82 2.59 -2.20
N ALA A 58 -12.93 2.85 -3.52
CA ALA A 58 -13.70 1.98 -4.40
C ALA A 58 -13.05 0.60 -4.52
N ILE A 59 -11.73 0.55 -4.65
CA ILE A 59 -10.96 -0.70 -4.66
C ILE A 59 -11.19 -1.48 -3.36
N MET A 60 -11.09 -0.83 -2.20
CA MET A 60 -11.30 -1.48 -0.91
C MET A 60 -12.74 -1.95 -0.71
N ALA A 61 -13.75 -1.21 -1.21
CA ALA A 61 -15.14 -1.65 -1.21
C ALA A 61 -15.33 -2.93 -2.03
N MET A 62 -14.68 -3.04 -3.19
CA MET A 62 -14.73 -4.24 -4.02
C MET A 62 -14.03 -5.42 -3.36
N VAL A 63 -12.86 -5.20 -2.73
CA VAL A 63 -12.17 -6.25 -1.97
C VAL A 63 -13.04 -6.73 -0.81
N ALA A 64 -13.61 -5.82 -0.04
CA ALA A 64 -14.51 -6.15 1.07
C ALA A 64 -15.76 -6.92 0.61
N GLY A 65 -16.26 -6.60 -0.58
CA GLY A 65 -17.37 -7.31 -1.23
C GLY A 65 -17.00 -8.65 -1.87
N GLY A 66 -15.74 -9.09 -1.77
CA GLY A 66 -15.29 -10.38 -2.31
C GLY A 66 -15.03 -10.40 -3.82
N ALA A 67 -15.02 -9.24 -4.50
CA ALA A 67 -14.83 -9.16 -5.95
C ALA A 67 -13.41 -9.50 -6.42
N GLY A 68 -12.44 -9.54 -5.50
CA GLY A 68 -11.04 -9.84 -5.81
C GLY A 68 -10.10 -9.29 -4.75
N TRP A 69 -8.84 -9.13 -5.10
CA TRP A 69 -7.77 -8.66 -4.23
C TRP A 69 -6.97 -7.52 -4.89
N THR A 70 -6.20 -6.80 -4.09
CA THR A 70 -5.41 -5.66 -4.59
C THR A 70 -4.07 -5.50 -3.88
N ILE A 71 -3.22 -4.63 -4.45
CA ILE A 71 -2.01 -4.10 -3.83
C ILE A 71 -2.22 -2.62 -3.53
N LEU A 72 -1.93 -2.20 -2.30
CA LEU A 72 -2.08 -0.80 -1.90
C LEU A 72 -1.00 -0.38 -0.89
N ALA A 73 -0.87 0.92 -0.68
CA ALA A 73 0.00 1.44 0.37
C ALA A 73 -0.63 1.20 1.76
N PRO A 74 0.17 0.93 2.82
CA PRO A 74 -0.35 0.78 4.18
C PRO A 74 -1.25 1.92 4.61
N LEU A 75 -0.87 3.16 4.29
CA LEU A 75 -1.66 4.35 4.61
C LEU A 75 -3.06 4.34 3.95
N ALA A 76 -3.18 3.84 2.73
CA ALA A 76 -4.48 3.72 2.06
C ALA A 76 -5.39 2.73 2.79
N TRP A 77 -4.84 1.60 3.24
CA TRP A 77 -5.58 0.63 4.05
C TRP A 77 -5.99 1.22 5.41
N MET A 78 -5.10 1.92 6.10
CA MET A 78 -5.41 2.57 7.38
C MET A 78 -6.57 3.58 7.24
N LYS A 79 -6.57 4.37 6.15
CA LYS A 79 -7.65 5.34 5.87
C LYS A 79 -8.96 4.70 5.42
N ALA A 80 -8.94 3.45 4.98
CA ALA A 80 -10.13 2.69 4.57
C ALA A 80 -10.85 2.02 5.76
N GLY A 81 -10.85 2.63 6.94
CA GLY A 81 -11.27 2.07 8.22
C GLY A 81 -12.59 1.30 8.21
N ARG A 82 -13.60 1.78 7.48
CA ARG A 82 -14.92 1.12 7.36
C ARG A 82 -14.88 -0.26 6.73
N PHE A 83 -13.84 -0.61 5.98
CA PHE A 83 -13.70 -1.90 5.31
C PHE A 83 -12.78 -2.88 6.05
N ARG A 84 -12.08 -2.43 7.10
CA ARG A 84 -11.02 -3.20 7.78
C ARG A 84 -11.52 -4.50 8.39
N SER A 85 -12.76 -4.55 8.86
CA SER A 85 -13.36 -5.77 9.42
C SER A 85 -13.65 -6.85 8.38
N GLN A 86 -13.65 -6.49 7.09
CA GLN A 86 -14.01 -7.36 5.96
C GLN A 86 -12.81 -7.68 5.06
N VAL A 87 -11.62 -7.18 5.39
CA VAL A 87 -10.42 -7.33 4.58
C VAL A 87 -9.25 -7.77 5.46
N ASP A 88 -8.54 -8.78 5.01
CA ASP A 88 -7.25 -9.15 5.58
C ASP A 88 -6.12 -8.50 4.79
N VAL A 89 -5.04 -8.16 5.50
CA VAL A 89 -3.85 -7.55 4.90
C VAL A 89 -2.64 -8.41 5.20
N ILE A 90 -1.90 -8.74 4.15
CA ILE A 90 -0.73 -9.60 4.20
C ILE A 90 0.46 -8.94 3.48
N PRO A 91 1.70 -9.35 3.75
CA PRO A 91 2.86 -8.95 2.96
C PRO A 91 2.70 -9.30 1.48
N LEU A 92 3.42 -8.60 0.59
CA LEU A 92 3.49 -9.01 -0.81
C LEU A 92 4.27 -10.33 -0.93
N PRO A 93 3.68 -11.37 -1.53
CA PRO A 93 4.32 -12.70 -1.58
C PRO A 93 5.42 -12.83 -2.67
N PHE A 94 5.68 -11.77 -3.44
CA PHE A 94 6.64 -11.76 -4.55
C PHE A 94 7.67 -10.62 -4.42
N GLY A 95 7.97 -10.21 -3.20
CA GLY A 95 8.98 -9.22 -2.89
C GLY A 95 8.42 -7.85 -2.50
N PRO A 96 9.16 -7.08 -1.73
CA PRO A 96 8.70 -5.82 -1.18
C PRO A 96 8.53 -4.76 -2.27
N LEU A 97 7.51 -3.93 -2.13
CA LEU A 97 7.27 -2.74 -2.94
C LEU A 97 7.25 -1.53 -2.02
N SER A 98 8.29 -0.72 -2.11
CA SER A 98 8.42 0.50 -1.32
C SER A 98 8.58 1.73 -2.19
N ARG A 99 8.33 2.89 -1.61
CA ARG A 99 8.64 4.19 -2.19
C ARG A 99 9.11 5.14 -1.12
N THR A 100 10.03 6.02 -1.47
CA THR A 100 10.44 7.12 -0.60
C THR A 100 9.60 8.36 -0.91
N ILE A 101 9.07 8.99 0.12
CA ILE A 101 8.45 10.31 0.05
C ILE A 101 9.48 11.31 0.57
N THR A 102 9.83 12.29 -0.25
CA THR A 102 10.91 13.22 0.06
C THR A 102 10.38 14.65 0.15
N LEU A 103 10.77 15.36 1.20
CA LEU A 103 10.64 16.82 1.27
C LEU A 103 11.83 17.43 0.53
N THR A 104 11.55 18.20 -0.50
CA THR A 104 12.58 18.84 -1.33
C THR A 104 12.39 20.35 -1.32
N ALA A 105 13.48 21.08 -1.22
CA ALA A 105 13.50 22.54 -1.33
C ALA A 105 14.67 23.02 -2.19
N ARG A 106 14.49 24.17 -2.83
CA ARG A 106 15.57 24.81 -3.57
C ARG A 106 16.60 25.38 -2.59
N ARG A 107 17.86 25.09 -2.85
CA ARG A 107 18.97 25.60 -2.01
C ARG A 107 18.97 27.13 -2.01
N ASP A 108 19.26 27.71 -0.85
CA ASP A 108 19.48 29.15 -0.64
C ASP A 108 18.31 30.09 -0.96
N VAL A 109 17.11 29.52 -1.17
CA VAL A 109 15.91 30.34 -1.46
C VAL A 109 15.04 30.55 -0.22
N LEU A 110 14.92 29.52 0.63
CA LEU A 110 14.01 29.53 1.79
C LEU A 110 14.73 29.53 3.13
N GLY A 111 16.05 29.76 3.15
CA GLY A 111 16.87 29.74 4.37
C GLY A 111 16.65 28.45 5.16
N ASP A 112 16.42 28.59 6.48
CA ASP A 112 16.24 27.45 7.41
C ASP A 112 14.81 26.86 7.42
N MET A 113 13.88 27.43 6.64
CA MET A 113 12.48 27.00 6.62
C MET A 113 12.32 25.49 6.31
N PRO A 114 12.99 24.91 5.31
CA PRO A 114 12.85 23.49 5.00
C PRO A 114 13.28 22.58 6.15
N ALA A 115 14.38 22.94 6.83
CA ALA A 115 14.87 22.21 8.01
C ALA A 115 13.87 22.32 9.17
N GLY A 116 13.34 23.52 9.42
CA GLY A 116 12.30 23.74 10.41
C GLY A 116 11.02 22.94 10.15
N ILE A 117 10.58 22.85 8.90
CA ILE A 117 9.44 22.02 8.49
C ILE A 117 9.77 20.54 8.73
N ALA A 118 10.92 20.06 8.30
CA ALA A 118 11.30 18.66 8.49
C ALA A 118 11.33 18.26 9.98
N THR A 119 11.92 19.12 10.83
CA THR A 119 11.98 18.90 12.28
C THR A 119 10.60 18.77 12.92
N ARG A 120 9.63 19.57 12.47
CA ARG A 120 8.25 19.51 12.99
C ARG A 120 7.44 18.35 12.38
N LEU A 121 7.69 18.02 11.13
CA LEU A 121 6.94 16.99 10.40
C LEU A 121 7.30 15.57 10.85
N LYS A 122 8.58 15.30 11.13
CA LYS A 122 9.06 13.97 11.53
C LYS A 122 8.28 13.38 12.72
N PRO A 123 8.15 14.05 13.89
CA PRO A 123 7.39 13.50 15.00
C PRO A 123 5.91 13.30 14.67
N LEU A 124 5.30 14.20 13.90
CA LEU A 124 3.91 14.04 13.46
C LEU A 124 3.71 12.82 12.57
N LEU A 125 4.61 12.59 11.62
CA LEU A 125 4.57 11.40 10.77
C LEU A 125 4.79 10.12 11.58
N GLN A 126 5.67 10.17 12.57
CA GLN A 126 5.89 9.03 13.47
C GLN A 126 4.63 8.71 14.29
N GLU A 127 4.02 9.72 14.90
CA GLU A 127 2.86 9.55 15.76
C GLU A 127 1.59 9.19 14.98
N MET A 128 1.34 9.85 13.85
CA MET A 128 0.07 9.72 13.12
C MET A 128 0.06 8.63 12.06
N ILE A 129 1.23 8.19 11.58
CA ILE A 129 1.32 7.28 10.43
C ILE A 129 2.17 6.05 10.75
N VAL A 130 3.45 6.23 11.05
CA VAL A 130 4.38 5.10 11.18
C VAL A 130 4.05 4.24 12.40
N GLY A 131 3.91 4.86 13.57
CA GLY A 131 3.56 4.15 14.81
C GLY A 131 2.27 3.36 14.72
N PRO A 132 1.12 3.99 14.34
CA PRO A 132 -0.13 3.28 14.16
C PRO A 132 -0.08 2.16 13.10
N ALA A 133 0.64 2.37 11.98
CA ALA A 133 0.79 1.35 10.95
C ALA A 133 1.55 0.10 11.46
N ILE A 134 2.63 0.31 12.20
CA ILE A 134 3.43 -0.78 12.79
C ILE A 134 2.65 -1.47 13.93
N ALA A 135 1.90 -0.71 14.72
CA ALA A 135 1.07 -1.28 15.79
C ALA A 135 0.01 -2.25 15.25
N GLU A 136 -0.56 -1.95 14.08
CA GLU A 136 -1.56 -2.80 13.43
C GLU A 136 -0.97 -3.90 12.55
N LEU A 137 0.16 -3.63 11.91
CA LEU A 137 0.88 -4.53 11.02
C LEU A 137 2.36 -4.62 11.46
N PRO A 138 2.67 -5.39 12.52
CA PRO A 138 4.02 -5.41 13.12
C PRO A 138 5.14 -5.76 12.14
N TRP A 139 4.85 -6.53 11.10
CA TRP A 139 5.79 -6.90 10.05
C TRP A 139 6.22 -5.72 9.15
N LEU A 140 5.57 -4.54 9.29
CA LEU A 140 6.01 -3.31 8.61
C LEU A 140 7.18 -2.61 9.31
N SER A 141 7.61 -3.04 10.51
CA SER A 141 8.67 -2.39 11.29
C SER A 141 9.99 -2.24 10.52
N ASP A 142 10.33 -3.21 9.71
CA ASP A 142 11.57 -3.21 8.92
C ASP A 142 11.43 -2.46 7.58
N GLU A 143 10.19 -2.22 7.15
CA GLU A 143 9.89 -1.68 5.82
C GLU A 143 9.39 -0.23 5.86
N MET A 144 8.86 0.24 6.98
CA MET A 144 8.26 1.56 7.12
C MET A 144 8.97 2.38 8.18
N ARG A 145 9.76 3.39 7.76
CA ARG A 145 10.55 4.23 8.66
C ARG A 145 10.69 5.66 8.15
N LEU A 146 11.01 6.57 9.06
CA LEU A 146 11.50 7.92 8.76
C LEU A 146 13.00 7.88 8.54
N LEU A 147 13.48 8.56 7.52
CA LEU A 147 14.89 8.71 7.17
C LEU A 147 15.47 10.02 7.72
#